data_87c1461e30d91cd7cd60c8d7162b666d
#
_entry.id   87c1461e30d91cd7cd60c8d7162b666d
#
_cell.length_a   1.000
_cell.length_b   1.000
_cell.length_c   1.000
_cell.angle_alpha   90.00
_cell.angle_beta   90.00
_cell.angle_gamma   90.00
#
_symmetry.space_group_name_H-M   'P 1'
#
loop_
_entity.id
_entity.type
_entity.pdbx_description
1 polymer ?
#
loop_
_entity_poly.entity_id
_entity_poly.type
_entity_poly.pdbx_seq_one_letter_code
_entity_poly.pdbx_strand_id
1 'polypeptide(L)'
;MKTDAHRSRCWVCRARRIAAVLFFLSLLPALARARELQAEPPPEMVLPVEAGGLTADEVARRAVETSPDLEAKLREVDAAAAQVDAAVVGFFPRLKTQATYNHLSYVEPAKTSGGVQAPGAPLGPIASGTQLVNVGATPFPTIRNSTDVTTSLTFPVTDVLLRVSRDHAAASRSARAARLNALATRLTVQTNARLTYYGWLRAKLQTEVAARSVIQARQHLDDVRVAFRADKVAKADVLRVESQLADAELNHTKARNLVTYSATQLAIVMHVAPAGDFAVGEDVLRPLTPARTGGSIAALLDEASDNRPEMHALAASAEAQRQQAASARGAGMPQLALIASTSYSNPSSRVFPQTDAFTSTWALGVQASISPNDIATGILNGKVQDRKAASTEAQRRALRDSLAVEVAQAVQDIENADAAIESTARGLAAAQEGYRVRRLLFLAGRATSVELTDSETELTRAGQSAADARVDQRVSRARYQHAVGRDAPTGSLP
;
A
#
# COMPACT_ATOMS: atom_id res chain seq x y z
N MET A 1 6.26 -91.40 42.40
CA MET A 1 5.22 -92.37 42.81
C MET A 1 3.98 -92.00 41.98
N LYS A 2 3.75 -92.83 40.98
CA LYS A 2 2.48 -93.62 40.81
C LYS A 2 1.22 -92.69 40.73
N THR A 3 0.34 -92.80 39.78
CA THR A 3 -0.07 -93.85 38.83
C THR A 3 -1.11 -93.20 37.85
N ASP A 4 -0.99 -93.48 36.60
CA ASP A 4 -1.88 -94.11 35.62
C ASP A 4 -3.42 -93.90 35.72
N ALA A 5 -3.92 -93.70 34.48
CA ALA A 5 -5.09 -94.30 33.84
C ALA A 5 -6.41 -93.45 33.94
N HIS A 6 -7.10 -93.11 32.89
CA HIS A 6 -7.77 -94.02 31.98
C HIS A 6 -8.36 -93.25 30.74
N ARG A 7 -8.15 -93.85 29.57
CA ARG A 7 -8.86 -93.49 28.33
C ARG A 7 -10.32 -93.89 28.42
N SER A 8 -11.21 -92.97 28.10
CA SER A 8 -12.49 -93.38 27.58
C SER A 8 -12.88 -92.43 26.42
N ARG A 9 -12.95 -93.00 25.27
CA ARG A 9 -13.37 -92.33 24.02
C ARG A 9 -14.84 -92.02 24.08
N CYS A 10 -15.25 -90.75 23.96
CA CYS A 10 -16.62 -90.36 23.79
C CYS A 10 -16.88 -89.95 22.34
N TRP A 11 -17.58 -90.79 21.64
CA TRP A 11 -17.93 -90.69 20.17
C TRP A 11 -18.88 -89.48 19.88
N VAL A 12 -19.45 -88.89 20.87
CA VAL A 12 -20.39 -87.75 20.78
C VAL A 12 -19.71 -86.44 20.43
N CYS A 13 -18.41 -86.29 20.69
CA CYS A 13 -17.68 -85.02 20.39
C CYS A 13 -17.32 -84.81 18.90
N ARG A 14 -17.39 -85.84 18.05
CA ARG A 14 -17.10 -85.67 16.61
C ARG A 14 -18.27 -85.14 15.77
N ALA A 15 -19.52 -85.46 16.18
CA ALA A 15 -20.70 -84.99 15.44
C ALA A 15 -20.99 -83.51 15.68
N ARG A 16 -20.60 -82.96 16.85
CA ARG A 16 -20.80 -81.50 17.12
C ARG A 16 -19.81 -80.58 16.40
N ARG A 17 -18.63 -81.04 15.99
CA ARG A 17 -17.65 -80.21 15.24
C ARG A 17 -17.98 -80.09 13.76
N ILE A 18 -18.66 -80.99 13.13
CA ILE A 18 -19.07 -80.91 11.74
C ILE A 18 -20.29 -80.01 11.56
N ALA A 19 -21.24 -80.01 12.50
CA ALA A 19 -22.39 -79.06 12.45
C ALA A 19 -21.99 -77.61 12.69
N ALA A 20 -20.95 -77.32 13.48
CA ALA A 20 -20.47 -75.96 13.71
C ALA A 20 -19.69 -75.38 12.51
N VAL A 21 -19.01 -76.21 11.72
CA VAL A 21 -18.30 -75.79 10.49
C VAL A 21 -19.25 -75.51 9.35
N LEU A 22 -20.35 -76.26 9.20
CA LEU A 22 -21.36 -76.01 8.17
C LEU A 22 -22.25 -74.77 8.46
N PHE A 23 -22.45 -74.42 9.75
CA PHE A 23 -23.17 -73.18 10.15
C PHE A 23 -22.28 -71.92 9.94
N PHE A 24 -20.96 -72.03 10.08
CA PHE A 24 -20.03 -70.94 9.74
C PHE A 24 -19.82 -70.68 8.25
N LEU A 25 -19.96 -71.73 7.41
CA LEU A 25 -19.85 -71.55 5.93
C LEU A 25 -21.11 -70.96 5.28
N SER A 26 -22.30 -71.00 5.92
CA SER A 26 -23.51 -70.38 5.44
C SER A 26 -23.63 -68.89 5.82
N LEU A 27 -22.83 -68.39 6.79
CA LEU A 27 -22.80 -66.97 7.18
C LEU A 27 -21.79 -66.14 6.35
N LEU A 28 -20.84 -66.78 5.64
CA LEU A 28 -19.87 -66.04 4.81
C LEU A 28 -20.49 -65.18 3.67
N PRO A 29 -21.50 -65.60 2.93
CA PRO A 29 -22.11 -64.75 1.92
C PRO A 29 -22.93 -63.59 2.54
N ALA A 30 -23.42 -63.67 3.78
CA ALA A 30 -24.13 -62.57 4.43
C ALA A 30 -23.18 -61.50 4.92
N LEU A 31 -22.00 -61.88 5.39
CA LEU A 31 -20.92 -60.94 5.78
C LEU A 31 -20.24 -60.27 4.58
N ALA A 32 -20.11 -60.98 3.46
CA ALA A 32 -19.63 -60.37 2.21
C ALA A 32 -20.64 -59.36 1.63
N ARG A 33 -21.94 -59.64 1.69
CA ARG A 33 -22.99 -58.69 1.29
C ARG A 33 -23.15 -57.51 2.25
N ALA A 34 -22.83 -57.66 3.52
CA ALA A 34 -22.82 -56.53 4.47
C ALA A 34 -21.62 -55.60 4.24
N ARG A 35 -20.56 -56.04 3.58
CA ARG A 35 -19.42 -55.22 3.25
C ARG A 35 -19.65 -54.37 1.99
N GLU A 36 -20.54 -54.77 1.08
CA GLU A 36 -20.93 -53.98 -0.10
C GLU A 36 -21.91 -52.84 0.20
N LEU A 37 -22.50 -52.80 1.41
CA LEU A 37 -23.40 -51.74 1.90
C LEU A 37 -22.67 -50.65 2.73
N GLN A 38 -21.35 -50.73 2.89
CA GLN A 38 -20.61 -49.61 3.43
C GLN A 38 -20.49 -48.57 2.30
N ALA A 39 -21.37 -47.57 2.33
CA ALA A 39 -21.22 -46.37 1.55
C ALA A 39 -19.80 -45.85 1.77
N GLU A 40 -19.00 -45.76 0.69
CA GLU A 40 -17.69 -45.11 0.79
C GLU A 40 -17.81 -43.75 1.48
N PRO A 41 -16.93 -43.44 2.44
CA PRO A 41 -16.94 -42.11 3.01
C PRO A 41 -16.79 -41.09 1.88
N PRO A 42 -17.51 -39.97 1.94
CA PRO A 42 -17.39 -38.95 0.93
C PRO A 42 -15.92 -38.52 0.82
N PRO A 43 -15.36 -38.42 -0.39
CA PRO A 43 -13.96 -38.12 -0.59
C PRO A 43 -13.57 -36.84 0.15
N GLU A 44 -12.44 -36.85 0.86
CA GLU A 44 -11.91 -35.67 1.54
C GLU A 44 -11.74 -34.53 0.57
N MET A 45 -11.99 -33.29 1.03
CA MET A 45 -11.77 -32.09 0.24
C MET A 45 -10.26 -31.98 -0.04
N VAL A 46 -9.86 -32.10 -1.30
CA VAL A 46 -8.46 -32.03 -1.74
C VAL A 46 -8.31 -30.87 -2.71
N LEU A 47 -7.43 -29.96 -2.39
CA LEU A 47 -6.98 -28.94 -3.34
C LEU A 47 -5.60 -29.39 -3.83
N PRO A 48 -5.41 -29.70 -5.12
CA PRO A 48 -4.11 -30.14 -5.63
C PRO A 48 -3.10 -28.99 -5.48
N VAL A 49 -2.04 -29.27 -4.72
CA VAL A 49 -0.91 -28.34 -4.56
C VAL A 49 0.21 -28.76 -5.50
N GLU A 50 0.65 -27.85 -6.35
CA GLU A 50 1.70 -28.09 -7.33
C GLU A 50 3.01 -27.43 -6.88
N ALA A 51 4.12 -28.16 -7.05
CA ALA A 51 5.44 -27.59 -6.82
C ALA A 51 5.72 -26.46 -7.83
N GLY A 52 5.96 -25.24 -7.33
CA GLY A 52 6.09 -24.06 -8.18
C GLY A 52 4.78 -23.33 -8.48
N GLY A 53 3.66 -23.77 -7.90
CA GLY A 53 2.40 -23.01 -7.92
C GLY A 53 2.49 -21.70 -7.13
N LEU A 54 1.51 -20.81 -7.34
CA LEU A 54 1.45 -19.50 -6.67
C LEU A 54 1.19 -19.67 -5.17
N THR A 55 1.92 -18.91 -4.36
CA THR A 55 1.69 -18.73 -2.92
C THR A 55 1.29 -17.28 -2.65
N ALA A 56 0.67 -17.01 -1.49
CA ALA A 56 0.29 -15.65 -1.09
C ALA A 56 1.49 -14.68 -1.08
N ASP A 57 2.66 -15.16 -0.63
CA ASP A 57 3.86 -14.34 -0.56
C ASP A 57 4.48 -14.08 -1.95
N GLU A 58 4.41 -15.05 -2.85
CA GLU A 58 4.87 -14.88 -4.24
C GLU A 58 3.99 -13.86 -4.99
N VAL A 59 2.68 -13.92 -4.81
CA VAL A 59 1.74 -12.95 -5.38
C VAL A 59 2.00 -11.56 -4.82
N ALA A 60 2.20 -11.44 -3.50
CA ALA A 60 2.52 -10.17 -2.85
C ALA A 60 3.85 -9.58 -3.35
N ARG A 61 4.88 -10.41 -3.54
CA ARG A 61 6.17 -9.99 -4.08
C ARG A 61 6.04 -9.46 -5.51
N ARG A 62 5.38 -10.21 -6.40
CA ARG A 62 5.14 -9.80 -7.79
C ARG A 62 4.32 -8.52 -7.87
N ALA A 63 3.26 -8.42 -7.09
CA ALA A 63 2.43 -7.21 -7.03
C ALA A 63 3.24 -5.97 -6.65
N VAL A 64 4.15 -6.07 -5.68
CA VAL A 64 5.02 -4.96 -5.28
C VAL A 64 6.02 -4.60 -6.39
N GLU A 65 6.61 -5.59 -7.06
CA GLU A 65 7.59 -5.36 -8.14
C GLU A 65 6.99 -4.68 -9.37
N THR A 66 5.69 -4.87 -9.59
CA THR A 66 5.00 -4.40 -10.80
C THR A 66 3.95 -3.31 -10.55
N SER A 67 3.72 -2.90 -9.30
CA SER A 67 2.67 -1.93 -8.93
C SER A 67 2.92 -0.53 -9.47
N PRO A 68 2.05 0.03 -10.35
CA PRO A 68 2.14 1.42 -10.78
C PRO A 68 1.90 2.41 -9.64
N ASP A 69 1.06 2.05 -8.64
CA ASP A 69 0.80 2.90 -7.49
C ASP A 69 2.06 3.08 -6.64
N LEU A 70 2.82 1.98 -6.43
CA LEU A 70 4.10 2.05 -5.74
C LEU A 70 5.15 2.80 -6.57
N GLU A 71 5.20 2.58 -7.88
CA GLU A 71 6.10 3.35 -8.77
C GLU A 71 5.80 4.84 -8.68
N ALA A 72 4.54 5.26 -8.73
CA ALA A 72 4.15 6.66 -8.57
C ALA A 72 4.67 7.23 -7.23
N LYS A 73 4.55 6.49 -6.13
CA LYS A 73 5.07 6.93 -4.82
C LYS A 73 6.60 7.00 -4.77
N LEU A 74 7.29 6.09 -5.45
CA LEU A 74 8.75 6.17 -5.57
C LEU A 74 9.20 7.38 -6.38
N ARG A 75 8.47 7.77 -7.46
CA ARG A 75 8.72 9.03 -8.19
C ARG A 75 8.45 10.27 -7.33
N GLU A 76 7.45 10.23 -6.44
CA GLU A 76 7.25 11.29 -5.43
C GLU A 76 8.45 11.39 -4.46
N VAL A 77 9.05 10.26 -4.08
CA VAL A 77 10.29 10.24 -3.26
C VAL A 77 11.45 10.88 -4.03
N ASP A 78 11.65 10.54 -5.30
CA ASP A 78 12.69 11.12 -6.14
C ASP A 78 12.50 12.65 -6.28
N ALA A 79 11.25 13.09 -6.49
CA ALA A 79 10.91 14.52 -6.56
C ALA A 79 11.19 15.24 -5.23
N ALA A 80 10.85 14.61 -4.09
CA ALA A 80 11.14 15.18 -2.78
C ALA A 80 12.65 15.22 -2.47
N ALA A 81 13.42 14.24 -2.93
CA ALA A 81 14.88 14.26 -2.84
C ALA A 81 15.48 15.41 -3.66
N ALA A 82 15.02 15.61 -4.90
CA ALA A 82 15.44 16.76 -5.72
C ALA A 82 15.09 18.12 -5.09
N GLN A 83 13.98 18.20 -4.32
CA GLN A 83 13.67 19.40 -3.55
C GLN A 83 14.66 19.66 -2.40
N VAL A 84 15.19 18.61 -1.78
CA VAL A 84 16.26 18.76 -0.78
C VAL A 84 17.53 19.30 -1.45
N ASP A 85 17.92 18.75 -2.59
CA ASP A 85 19.08 19.22 -3.35
C ASP A 85 18.90 20.68 -3.80
N ALA A 86 17.71 21.06 -4.26
CA ALA A 86 17.37 22.43 -4.60
C ALA A 86 17.49 23.38 -3.39
N ALA A 87 17.10 22.92 -2.19
CA ALA A 87 17.26 23.71 -0.97
C ALA A 87 18.73 23.91 -0.58
N VAL A 88 19.61 22.92 -0.88
CA VAL A 88 21.06 23.05 -0.65
C VAL A 88 21.67 24.15 -1.53
N VAL A 89 21.18 24.36 -2.75
CA VAL A 89 21.64 25.44 -3.63
C VAL A 89 21.45 26.82 -2.99
N GLY A 90 20.44 26.97 -2.13
CA GLY A 90 20.20 28.21 -1.38
C GLY A 90 21.34 28.66 -0.45
N PHE A 91 22.23 27.74 -0.03
CA PHE A 91 23.39 28.06 0.81
C PHE A 91 24.54 28.71 0.04
N PHE A 92 24.54 28.63 -1.30
CA PHE A 92 25.60 29.20 -2.12
C PHE A 92 25.33 30.65 -2.48
N PRO A 93 26.41 31.44 -2.70
CA PRO A 93 26.28 32.81 -3.22
C PRO A 93 25.58 32.82 -4.58
N ARG A 94 24.73 33.82 -4.79
CA ARG A 94 24.00 33.99 -6.07
C ARG A 94 24.86 34.79 -7.04
N LEU A 95 25.27 34.17 -8.14
CA LEU A 95 25.94 34.84 -9.23
C LEU A 95 24.90 35.24 -10.28
N LYS A 96 24.87 36.53 -10.63
CA LYS A 96 24.01 37.09 -11.67
C LYS A 96 24.83 37.90 -12.64
N THR A 97 24.76 37.62 -13.92
CA THR A 97 25.30 38.46 -15.00
C THR A 97 24.13 39.05 -15.79
N GLN A 98 24.19 40.36 -16.02
CA GLN A 98 23.17 41.08 -16.75
C GLN A 98 23.87 42.00 -17.79
N ALA A 99 23.42 41.94 -19.03
CA ALA A 99 23.84 42.88 -20.09
C ALA A 99 22.62 43.74 -20.45
N THR A 100 22.83 45.05 -20.49
CA THR A 100 21.79 46.02 -20.81
C THR A 100 22.31 46.97 -21.87
N TYR A 101 21.56 47.16 -22.95
CA TYR A 101 21.78 48.19 -23.93
C TYR A 101 20.60 49.13 -23.95
N ASN A 102 20.87 50.45 -23.84
CA ASN A 102 19.83 51.47 -23.89
C ASN A 102 20.19 52.49 -24.99
N HIS A 103 19.20 52.86 -25.78
CA HIS A 103 19.26 54.04 -26.65
C HIS A 103 18.41 55.13 -26.03
N LEU A 104 19.03 56.24 -25.65
CA LEU A 104 18.39 57.32 -24.93
C LEU A 104 17.89 58.39 -25.92
N SER A 105 16.78 59.02 -25.57
CA SER A 105 16.29 60.20 -26.29
C SER A 105 17.33 61.32 -26.21
N TYR A 106 17.32 62.20 -27.22
CA TYR A 106 18.15 63.40 -27.17
C TYR A 106 17.69 64.35 -26.07
N VAL A 107 18.66 64.82 -25.29
CA VAL A 107 18.47 65.88 -24.29
C VAL A 107 19.54 66.93 -24.56
N GLU A 108 19.19 68.23 -24.58
CA GLU A 108 20.16 69.31 -24.77
C GLU A 108 21.23 69.21 -23.67
N PRO A 109 22.53 69.20 -24.10
CA PRO A 109 23.59 69.05 -23.13
C PRO A 109 23.74 70.24 -22.21
N ALA A 110 23.96 69.99 -20.92
CA ALA A 110 24.36 71.02 -19.99
C ALA A 110 25.70 71.64 -20.45
N LYS A 111 25.83 72.91 -20.28
CA LYS A 111 27.05 73.68 -20.62
C LYS A 111 27.77 74.07 -19.32
N THR A 112 29.09 73.98 -19.30
CA THR A 112 29.87 74.64 -18.23
C THR A 112 29.61 76.14 -18.26
N SER A 113 29.53 76.74 -17.15
CA SER A 113 29.50 78.23 -17.12
C SER A 113 30.83 78.72 -17.70
N GLY A 114 30.73 79.53 -18.76
CA GLY A 114 31.92 80.26 -19.26
C GLY A 114 32.42 81.20 -18.17
N GLY A 115 33.69 81.31 -18.04
CA GLY A 115 34.33 82.16 -17.07
C GLY A 115 35.70 82.61 -17.46
N VAL A 116 36.19 83.58 -16.78
CA VAL A 116 37.55 84.04 -16.95
C VAL A 116 38.50 83.17 -16.09
N GLN A 117 39.50 82.54 -16.75
CA GLN A 117 40.47 81.65 -16.07
C GLN A 117 41.85 82.25 -16.23
N ALA A 118 42.72 82.17 -15.21
CA ALA A 118 44.10 82.48 -15.23
C ALA A 118 44.94 81.21 -15.36
N PRO A 119 45.37 80.76 -16.58
CA PRO A 119 46.13 79.54 -16.74
C PRO A 119 47.44 79.58 -15.96
N GLY A 120 47.67 78.51 -15.16
CA GLY A 120 48.88 78.37 -14.31
C GLY A 120 48.97 79.18 -13.05
N ALA A 121 47.88 79.89 -12.67
CA ALA A 121 47.83 80.56 -11.36
C ALA A 121 47.39 79.56 -10.22
N PRO A 122 47.99 79.59 -9.02
CA PRO A 122 47.52 78.81 -7.88
C PRO A 122 46.15 79.28 -7.47
N LEU A 123 45.38 78.35 -6.81
CA LEU A 123 44.04 78.69 -6.24
C LEU A 123 44.18 79.78 -5.16
N GLY A 124 43.69 81.02 -5.49
CA GLY A 124 43.79 82.20 -4.63
C GLY A 124 43.53 83.50 -5.41
N PRO A 125 43.67 84.67 -4.72
CA PRO A 125 43.50 85.95 -5.41
C PRO A 125 44.44 86.11 -6.64
N ILE A 126 43.91 86.56 -7.75
CA ILE A 126 44.66 86.68 -9.03
C ILE A 126 45.54 87.93 -8.88
N ALA A 127 46.87 87.76 -9.10
CA ALA A 127 47.85 88.86 -9.06
C ALA A 127 47.60 89.85 -10.17
N SER A 128 47.91 91.17 -9.92
CA SER A 128 47.82 92.21 -10.90
C SER A 128 48.78 91.93 -12.10
N GLY A 129 48.25 91.96 -13.31
CA GLY A 129 48.98 91.64 -14.51
C GLY A 129 48.86 90.20 -15.04
N THR A 130 48.16 89.32 -14.36
CA THR A 130 47.87 87.96 -14.85
C THR A 130 47.02 88.01 -16.10
N GLN A 131 47.44 87.36 -17.15
CA GLN A 131 46.72 87.29 -18.43
C GLN A 131 45.48 86.42 -18.20
N LEU A 132 44.31 87.00 -18.35
CA LEU A 132 43.03 86.36 -18.20
C LEU A 132 42.53 85.84 -19.53
N VAL A 133 42.20 84.55 -19.59
CA VAL A 133 41.66 83.90 -20.83
C VAL A 133 40.14 83.66 -20.59
N ASN A 134 39.37 84.16 -21.52
CA ASN A 134 37.92 83.85 -21.46
C ASN A 134 37.70 82.45 -22.01
N VAL A 135 37.27 81.52 -21.14
CA VAL A 135 36.93 80.17 -21.56
C VAL A 135 35.42 80.14 -21.83
N GLY A 136 35.07 79.93 -23.07
CA GLY A 136 33.66 79.80 -23.48
C GLY A 136 32.97 78.62 -22.80
N ALA A 137 31.67 78.71 -22.70
CA ALA A 137 30.85 77.55 -22.16
C ALA A 137 31.02 76.32 -23.08
N THR A 138 31.54 75.25 -22.56
CA THR A 138 31.69 73.97 -23.31
C THR A 138 30.52 73.01 -22.95
N PRO A 139 29.85 72.44 -23.97
CA PRO A 139 28.82 71.48 -23.72
C PRO A 139 29.42 70.14 -23.19
N PHE A 140 28.76 69.53 -22.22
CA PHE A 140 29.10 68.15 -21.82
C PHE A 140 28.72 67.19 -22.95
N PRO A 141 29.51 66.16 -23.22
CA PRO A 141 29.14 65.19 -24.22
C PRO A 141 27.84 64.42 -23.83
N THR A 142 26.89 64.38 -24.76
CA THR A 142 25.66 63.57 -24.59
C THR A 142 25.85 62.25 -25.32
N ILE A 143 26.05 61.18 -24.56
CA ILE A 143 26.17 59.81 -25.08
C ILE A 143 24.78 59.20 -25.06
N ARG A 144 24.25 58.90 -26.27
CA ARG A 144 22.87 58.38 -26.44
C ARG A 144 22.80 56.86 -26.33
N ASN A 145 23.89 56.16 -26.55
CA ASN A 145 23.96 54.75 -26.45
C ASN A 145 24.67 54.37 -25.14
N SER A 146 24.07 53.53 -24.35
CA SER A 146 24.70 52.98 -23.15
C SER A 146 24.66 51.47 -23.16
N THR A 147 25.79 50.86 -22.93
CA THR A 147 25.93 49.42 -22.76
C THR A 147 26.53 49.16 -21.39
N ASP A 148 25.86 48.30 -20.61
CA ASP A 148 26.33 47.88 -19.28
C ASP A 148 26.30 46.34 -19.19
N VAL A 149 27.42 45.76 -18.84
CA VAL A 149 27.52 44.33 -18.51
C VAL A 149 27.95 44.23 -17.04
N THR A 150 26.98 43.91 -16.18
CA THR A 150 27.23 43.81 -14.73
C THR A 150 27.17 42.36 -14.30
N THR A 151 28.22 41.88 -13.62
CA THR A 151 28.24 40.60 -12.90
C THR A 151 28.25 40.88 -11.41
N SER A 152 27.27 40.33 -10.68
CA SER A 152 27.12 40.46 -9.23
C SER A 152 27.12 39.14 -8.54
N LEU A 153 27.86 39.03 -7.44
CA LEU A 153 27.89 37.93 -6.51
C LEU A 153 27.25 38.41 -5.20
N THR A 154 26.13 37.80 -4.80
CA THR A 154 25.39 38.16 -3.57
C THR A 154 25.34 36.97 -2.63
N PHE A 155 25.83 37.16 -1.40
CA PHE A 155 25.70 36.17 -0.30
C PHE A 155 24.76 36.69 0.77
N PRO A 156 23.52 36.17 0.85
CA PRO A 156 22.50 36.64 1.79
C PRO A 156 22.70 36.01 3.18
N VAL A 157 23.49 36.63 4.03
CA VAL A 157 23.92 36.06 5.33
C VAL A 157 22.74 35.74 6.24
N THR A 158 21.83 36.69 6.44
CA THR A 158 20.65 36.49 7.29
C THR A 158 19.70 35.45 6.72
N ASP A 159 19.51 35.45 5.40
CA ASP A 159 18.64 34.52 4.69
C ASP A 159 19.14 33.09 4.86
N VAL A 160 20.44 32.84 4.74
CA VAL A 160 21.06 31.52 4.92
C VAL A 160 20.82 31.01 6.34
N LEU A 161 20.96 31.85 7.36
CA LEU A 161 20.80 31.44 8.74
C LEU A 161 19.34 31.21 9.15
N LEU A 162 18.41 32.06 8.72
CA LEU A 162 17.04 32.09 9.22
C LEU A 162 16.04 31.43 8.29
N ARG A 163 16.25 31.46 6.99
CA ARG A 163 15.31 30.95 5.99
C ARG A 163 15.82 29.69 5.31
N VAL A 164 16.99 29.75 4.64
CA VAL A 164 17.49 28.62 3.84
C VAL A 164 17.73 27.38 4.70
N SER A 165 18.27 27.54 5.92
CA SER A 165 18.43 26.42 6.86
C SER A 165 17.10 25.76 7.23
N ARG A 166 16.03 26.57 7.38
CA ARG A 166 14.68 26.08 7.68
C ARG A 166 14.00 25.44 6.46
N ASP A 167 14.21 26.02 5.27
CA ASP A 167 13.72 25.46 4.01
C ASP A 167 14.36 24.10 3.74
N HIS A 168 15.67 23.95 3.96
CA HIS A 168 16.35 22.67 3.87
C HIS A 168 15.82 21.65 4.89
N ALA A 169 15.61 22.07 6.16
CA ALA A 169 15.03 21.20 7.17
C ALA A 169 13.60 20.78 6.80
N ALA A 170 12.78 21.69 6.27
CA ALA A 170 11.43 21.40 5.80
C ALA A 170 11.45 20.40 4.62
N ALA A 171 12.30 20.62 3.62
CA ALA A 171 12.45 19.73 2.47
C ALA A 171 12.89 18.31 2.92
N SER A 172 13.86 18.22 3.83
CA SER A 172 14.33 16.94 4.39
C SER A 172 13.22 16.19 5.14
N ARG A 173 12.38 16.90 5.92
CA ARG A 173 11.22 16.29 6.59
C ARG A 173 10.13 15.86 5.60
N SER A 174 9.90 16.65 4.54
CA SER A 174 8.99 16.29 3.46
C SER A 174 9.47 15.04 2.70
N ALA A 175 10.77 14.94 2.40
CA ALA A 175 11.36 13.78 1.77
C ALA A 175 11.23 12.52 2.66
N ARG A 176 11.39 12.67 3.98
CA ARG A 176 11.12 11.58 4.94
C ARG A 176 9.65 11.15 4.90
N ALA A 177 8.72 12.10 4.89
CA ALA A 177 7.29 11.80 4.78
C ALA A 177 6.96 11.04 3.50
N ALA A 178 7.54 11.46 2.35
CA ALA A 178 7.37 10.78 1.06
C ALA A 178 7.87 9.32 1.10
N ARG A 179 9.05 9.05 1.69
CA ARG A 179 9.58 7.69 1.87
C ARG A 179 8.66 6.81 2.71
N LEU A 180 8.14 7.36 3.82
CA LEU A 180 7.22 6.65 4.71
C LEU A 180 5.88 6.35 4.02
N ASN A 181 5.36 7.28 3.20
CA ASN A 181 4.18 7.05 2.38
C ASN A 181 4.40 5.97 1.32
N ALA A 182 5.57 5.94 0.67
CA ALA A 182 5.92 4.87 -0.26
C ALA A 182 5.99 3.51 0.44
N LEU A 183 6.56 3.45 1.66
CA LEU A 183 6.56 2.23 2.48
C LEU A 183 5.14 1.79 2.85
N ALA A 184 4.28 2.71 3.28
CA ALA A 184 2.87 2.44 3.56
C ALA A 184 2.14 1.85 2.35
N THR A 185 2.31 2.47 1.18
CA THR A 185 1.74 1.97 -0.08
C THR A 185 2.25 0.56 -0.41
N ARG A 186 3.54 0.30 -0.22
CA ARG A 186 4.13 -1.04 -0.41
C ARG A 186 3.44 -2.09 0.46
N LEU A 187 3.26 -1.82 1.76
CA LEU A 187 2.60 -2.75 2.69
C LEU A 187 1.13 -2.97 2.34
N THR A 188 0.43 -1.92 1.94
CA THR A 188 -0.96 -2.00 1.47
C THR A 188 -1.06 -2.85 0.20
N VAL A 189 -0.17 -2.67 -0.79
CA VAL A 189 -0.11 -3.49 -2.01
C VAL A 189 0.14 -4.96 -1.66
N GLN A 190 1.10 -5.24 -0.77
CA GLN A 190 1.39 -6.61 -0.31
C GLN A 190 0.17 -7.28 0.32
N THR A 191 -0.50 -6.58 1.23
CA THR A 191 -1.66 -7.11 1.94
C THR A 191 -2.82 -7.34 0.98
N ASN A 192 -3.14 -6.37 0.12
CA ASN A 192 -4.20 -6.52 -0.88
C ASN A 192 -3.94 -7.68 -1.85
N ALA A 193 -2.68 -7.89 -2.24
CA ALA A 193 -2.29 -9.00 -3.10
C ALA A 193 -2.51 -10.36 -2.41
N ARG A 194 -2.15 -10.50 -1.12
CA ARG A 194 -2.44 -11.71 -0.33
C ARG A 194 -3.95 -11.95 -0.19
N LEU A 195 -4.73 -10.90 0.10
CA LEU A 195 -6.19 -11.02 0.20
C LEU A 195 -6.84 -11.46 -1.12
N THR A 196 -6.37 -10.91 -2.25
CA THR A 196 -6.83 -11.31 -3.59
C THR A 196 -6.50 -12.76 -3.89
N TYR A 197 -5.29 -13.23 -3.52
CA TYR A 197 -4.90 -14.63 -3.65
C TYR A 197 -5.81 -15.56 -2.84
N TYR A 198 -6.08 -15.24 -1.58
CA TYR A 198 -6.98 -16.04 -0.75
C TYR A 198 -8.44 -15.99 -1.26
N GLY A 199 -8.86 -14.87 -1.85
CA GLY A 199 -10.15 -14.78 -2.54
C GLY A 199 -10.27 -15.75 -3.72
N TRP A 200 -9.20 -15.87 -4.53
CA TRP A 200 -9.13 -16.84 -5.62
C TRP A 200 -9.12 -18.29 -5.11
N LEU A 201 -8.36 -18.60 -4.04
CA LEU A 201 -8.38 -19.93 -3.42
C LEU A 201 -9.77 -20.30 -2.89
N ARG A 202 -10.49 -19.34 -2.30
CA ARG A 202 -11.88 -19.53 -1.87
C ARG A 202 -12.77 -19.94 -3.03
N ALA A 203 -12.69 -19.24 -4.15
CA ALA A 203 -13.46 -19.58 -5.34
C ALA A 203 -13.17 -21.01 -5.86
N LYS A 204 -11.89 -21.44 -5.83
CA LYS A 204 -11.50 -22.82 -6.17
C LYS A 204 -12.11 -23.85 -5.20
N LEU A 205 -12.03 -23.62 -3.89
CA LEU A 205 -12.63 -24.50 -2.90
C LEU A 205 -14.17 -24.59 -3.03
N GLN A 206 -14.83 -23.47 -3.27
CA GLN A 206 -16.27 -23.43 -3.51
C GLN A 206 -16.66 -24.19 -4.79
N THR A 207 -15.83 -24.15 -5.82
CA THR A 207 -16.05 -24.93 -7.06
C THR A 207 -15.93 -26.42 -6.80
N GLU A 208 -14.99 -26.85 -5.96
CA GLU A 208 -14.81 -28.24 -5.57
C GLU A 208 -16.02 -28.77 -4.77
N VAL A 209 -16.52 -27.95 -3.83
CA VAL A 209 -17.75 -28.29 -3.07
C VAL A 209 -18.96 -28.38 -4.02
N ALA A 210 -19.10 -27.44 -4.94
CA ALA A 210 -20.19 -27.44 -5.91
C ALA A 210 -20.13 -28.64 -6.88
N ALA A 211 -18.92 -29.04 -7.32
CA ALA A 211 -18.73 -30.24 -8.15
C ALA A 211 -19.19 -31.52 -7.43
N ARG A 212 -18.89 -31.63 -6.13
CA ARG A 212 -19.36 -32.77 -5.30
C ARG A 212 -20.87 -32.77 -5.12
N SER A 213 -21.47 -31.59 -4.96
CA SER A 213 -22.94 -31.48 -4.89
C SER A 213 -23.60 -31.98 -6.18
N VAL A 214 -23.03 -31.73 -7.37
CA VAL A 214 -23.52 -32.28 -8.65
C VAL A 214 -23.42 -33.80 -8.67
N ILE A 215 -22.29 -34.37 -8.21
CA ILE A 215 -22.12 -35.84 -8.15
C ILE A 215 -23.18 -36.47 -7.25
N GLN A 216 -23.41 -35.88 -6.07
CA GLN A 216 -24.40 -36.36 -5.10
C GLN A 216 -25.82 -36.28 -5.66
N ALA A 217 -26.19 -35.12 -6.25
CA ALA A 217 -27.49 -34.95 -6.84
C ALA A 217 -27.76 -35.93 -8.02
N ARG A 218 -26.73 -36.25 -8.83
CA ARG A 218 -26.84 -37.28 -9.88
C ARG A 218 -27.06 -38.66 -9.29
N GLN A 219 -26.30 -39.05 -8.30
CA GLN A 219 -26.48 -40.33 -7.60
C GLN A 219 -27.87 -40.43 -6.97
N HIS A 220 -28.38 -39.36 -6.35
CA HIS A 220 -29.72 -39.29 -5.79
C HIS A 220 -30.78 -39.46 -6.89
N LEU A 221 -30.64 -38.78 -8.02
CA LEU A 221 -31.57 -38.93 -9.19
C LEU A 221 -31.61 -40.37 -9.68
N ASP A 222 -30.46 -41.04 -9.80
CA ASP A 222 -30.40 -42.44 -10.20
C ASP A 222 -31.05 -43.35 -9.17
N ASP A 223 -30.80 -43.15 -7.88
CA ASP A 223 -31.45 -43.89 -6.76
C ASP A 223 -32.99 -43.72 -6.79
N VAL A 224 -33.48 -42.49 -6.99
CA VAL A 224 -34.92 -42.18 -7.06
C VAL A 224 -35.57 -42.79 -8.33
N ARG A 225 -34.87 -42.76 -9.47
CA ARG A 225 -35.36 -43.40 -10.71
C ARG A 225 -35.49 -44.92 -10.57
N VAL A 226 -34.58 -45.57 -9.84
CA VAL A 226 -34.68 -47.00 -9.49
C VAL A 226 -35.87 -47.25 -8.57
N ALA A 227 -36.05 -46.43 -7.54
CA ALA A 227 -37.19 -46.54 -6.61
C ALA A 227 -38.55 -46.30 -7.30
N PHE A 228 -38.59 -45.34 -8.25
CA PHE A 228 -39.82 -45.10 -9.05
C PHE A 228 -40.20 -46.30 -9.92
N ARG A 229 -39.22 -46.94 -10.60
CA ARG A 229 -39.47 -48.15 -11.36
C ARG A 229 -39.96 -49.33 -10.52
N ALA A 230 -39.68 -49.30 -9.22
CA ALA A 230 -40.15 -50.29 -8.23
C ALA A 230 -41.45 -49.87 -7.50
N ASP A 231 -42.16 -48.83 -8.00
CA ASP A 231 -43.38 -48.21 -7.42
C ASP A 231 -43.22 -47.77 -5.97
N LYS A 232 -42.00 -47.43 -5.51
CA LYS A 232 -41.72 -47.00 -4.13
C LYS A 232 -41.80 -45.51 -3.90
N VAL A 233 -41.71 -44.70 -4.96
CA VAL A 233 -41.74 -43.22 -4.89
C VAL A 233 -42.63 -42.67 -6.03
N ALA A 234 -43.16 -41.46 -5.85
CA ALA A 234 -44.02 -40.81 -6.82
C ALA A 234 -43.19 -40.19 -7.96
N LYS A 235 -43.81 -40.01 -9.15
CA LYS A 235 -43.17 -39.26 -10.27
C LYS A 235 -42.79 -37.83 -9.85
N ALA A 236 -43.54 -37.22 -8.95
CA ALA A 236 -43.27 -35.90 -8.41
C ALA A 236 -41.89 -35.84 -7.70
N ASP A 237 -41.47 -36.91 -7.02
CA ASP A 237 -40.16 -36.99 -6.39
C ASP A 237 -39.01 -37.04 -7.43
N VAL A 238 -39.18 -37.77 -8.51
CA VAL A 238 -38.23 -37.82 -9.61
C VAL A 238 -38.04 -36.43 -10.22
N LEU A 239 -39.15 -35.72 -10.53
CA LEU A 239 -39.09 -34.36 -11.09
C LEU A 239 -38.46 -33.34 -10.16
N ARG A 240 -38.69 -33.47 -8.84
CA ARG A 240 -38.06 -32.63 -7.83
C ARG A 240 -36.54 -32.81 -7.78
N VAL A 241 -36.06 -34.06 -7.77
CA VAL A 241 -34.64 -34.36 -7.75
C VAL A 241 -33.95 -33.96 -9.08
N GLU A 242 -34.68 -34.07 -10.18
CA GLU A 242 -34.20 -33.61 -11.52
C GLU A 242 -34.02 -32.07 -11.54
N SER A 243 -34.96 -31.30 -10.95
CA SER A 243 -34.82 -29.87 -10.75
C SER A 243 -33.63 -29.53 -9.84
N GLN A 244 -33.44 -30.30 -8.77
CA GLN A 244 -32.32 -30.10 -7.83
C GLN A 244 -30.96 -30.37 -8.48
N LEU A 245 -30.85 -31.38 -9.37
CA LEU A 245 -29.65 -31.62 -10.16
C LEU A 245 -29.36 -30.41 -11.09
N ALA A 246 -30.38 -29.86 -11.73
CA ALA A 246 -30.23 -28.69 -12.58
C ALA A 246 -29.73 -27.46 -11.78
N ASP A 247 -30.25 -27.26 -10.57
CA ASP A 247 -29.79 -26.20 -9.67
C ASP A 247 -28.33 -26.42 -9.21
N ALA A 248 -27.94 -27.66 -8.93
CA ALA A 248 -26.56 -27.99 -8.56
C ALA A 248 -25.58 -27.73 -9.75
N GLU A 249 -25.98 -28.11 -10.97
CA GLU A 249 -25.18 -27.86 -12.19
C GLU A 249 -25.05 -26.37 -12.49
N LEU A 250 -26.11 -25.58 -12.29
CA LEU A 250 -26.07 -24.13 -12.40
C LEU A 250 -25.09 -23.51 -11.35
N ASN A 251 -25.18 -23.96 -10.10
CA ASN A 251 -24.30 -23.47 -9.02
C ASN A 251 -22.84 -23.83 -9.27
N HIS A 252 -22.56 -25.03 -9.77
CA HIS A 252 -21.21 -25.41 -10.19
C HIS A 252 -20.69 -24.53 -11.34
N THR A 253 -21.54 -24.21 -12.34
CA THR A 253 -21.19 -23.30 -13.43
C THR A 253 -20.87 -21.90 -12.92
N LYS A 254 -21.70 -21.37 -12.01
CA LYS A 254 -21.44 -20.08 -11.36
C LYS A 254 -20.11 -20.06 -10.58
N ALA A 255 -19.81 -21.14 -9.84
CA ALA A 255 -18.56 -21.27 -9.10
C ALA A 255 -17.34 -21.29 -10.05
N ARG A 256 -17.40 -22.02 -11.16
CA ARG A 256 -16.34 -22.00 -12.19
C ARG A 256 -16.12 -20.61 -12.78
N ASN A 257 -17.20 -19.89 -13.09
CA ASN A 257 -17.10 -18.51 -13.58
C ASN A 257 -16.46 -17.60 -12.55
N LEU A 258 -16.73 -17.80 -11.26
CA LEU A 258 -16.09 -17.05 -10.15
C LEU A 258 -14.59 -17.34 -10.07
N VAL A 259 -14.14 -18.59 -10.31
CA VAL A 259 -12.70 -18.90 -10.41
C VAL A 259 -12.06 -18.12 -11.55
N THR A 260 -12.66 -18.12 -12.74
CA THR A 260 -12.14 -17.37 -13.90
C THR A 260 -12.04 -15.86 -13.60
N TYR A 261 -13.08 -15.30 -12.98
CA TYR A 261 -13.10 -13.90 -12.58
C TYR A 261 -12.02 -13.57 -11.54
N SER A 262 -11.91 -14.37 -10.49
CA SER A 262 -10.91 -14.15 -9.44
C SER A 262 -9.48 -14.41 -9.93
N ALA A 263 -9.26 -15.35 -10.85
CA ALA A 263 -7.98 -15.53 -11.54
C ALA A 263 -7.60 -14.30 -12.38
N THR A 264 -8.58 -13.68 -13.05
CA THR A 264 -8.37 -12.42 -13.77
C THR A 264 -8.00 -11.27 -12.82
N GLN A 265 -8.69 -11.15 -11.67
CA GLN A 265 -8.33 -10.17 -10.65
C GLN A 265 -6.90 -10.40 -10.12
N LEU A 266 -6.52 -11.66 -9.89
CA LEU A 266 -5.18 -12.02 -9.47
C LEU A 266 -4.12 -11.64 -10.51
N ALA A 267 -4.39 -11.91 -11.81
CA ALA A 267 -3.52 -11.50 -12.90
C ALA A 267 -3.34 -9.97 -12.96
N ILE A 268 -4.43 -9.21 -12.77
CA ILE A 268 -4.41 -7.73 -12.74
C ILE A 268 -3.56 -7.23 -11.56
N VAL A 269 -3.71 -7.80 -10.36
CA VAL A 269 -2.91 -7.41 -9.18
C VAL A 269 -1.42 -7.70 -9.37
N MET A 270 -1.08 -8.77 -10.09
CA MET A 270 0.32 -9.08 -10.44
C MET A 270 0.80 -8.36 -11.72
N HIS A 271 -0.06 -7.61 -12.40
CA HIS A 271 0.20 -6.93 -13.68
C HIS A 271 0.74 -7.88 -14.76
N VAL A 272 0.23 -9.13 -14.78
CA VAL A 272 0.54 -10.11 -15.83
C VAL A 272 -0.67 -10.29 -16.75
N ALA A 273 -0.43 -10.70 -17.99
CA ALA A 273 -1.52 -11.02 -18.91
C ALA A 273 -2.38 -12.15 -18.32
N PRO A 274 -3.73 -12.09 -18.41
CA PRO A 274 -4.60 -13.16 -17.98
C PRO A 274 -4.29 -14.43 -18.79
N ALA A 275 -3.63 -15.40 -18.20
CA ALA A 275 -3.14 -16.61 -18.87
C ALA A 275 -3.93 -17.87 -18.46
N GLY A 276 -5.23 -17.74 -18.23
CA GLY A 276 -6.06 -18.85 -17.77
C GLY A 276 -6.02 -19.07 -16.27
N ASP A 277 -6.01 -20.31 -15.82
CA ASP A 277 -5.97 -20.67 -14.40
C ASP A 277 -4.53 -20.81 -13.90
N PHE A 278 -4.31 -20.49 -12.62
CA PHE A 278 -3.00 -20.61 -11.97
C PHE A 278 -2.93 -21.91 -11.16
N ALA A 279 -1.71 -22.49 -11.08
CA ALA A 279 -1.43 -23.58 -10.16
C ALA A 279 -1.38 -23.09 -8.72
N VAL A 280 -1.90 -23.89 -7.78
CA VAL A 280 -1.90 -23.59 -6.34
C VAL A 280 -0.59 -24.08 -5.72
N GLY A 281 0.14 -23.20 -5.05
CA GLY A 281 1.41 -23.55 -4.38
C GLY A 281 1.31 -23.65 -2.85
N GLU A 282 0.15 -23.35 -2.27
CA GLU A 282 -0.07 -23.35 -0.81
C GLU A 282 -1.22 -24.26 -0.41
N ASP A 283 -0.97 -25.17 0.54
CA ASP A 283 -2.02 -25.99 1.15
C ASP A 283 -2.82 -25.16 2.16
N VAL A 284 -3.95 -24.61 1.68
CA VAL A 284 -4.84 -23.80 2.51
C VAL A 284 -5.66 -24.65 3.47
N LEU A 285 -5.80 -25.95 3.22
CA LEU A 285 -6.58 -26.89 4.07
C LEU A 285 -5.79 -27.28 5.32
N ARG A 286 -4.47 -27.15 5.30
CA ARG A 286 -3.63 -27.42 6.48
C ARG A 286 -3.99 -26.46 7.62
N PRO A 287 -4.30 -27.00 8.83
CA PRO A 287 -4.61 -26.16 9.99
C PRO A 287 -3.42 -25.25 10.35
N LEU A 288 -3.69 -23.99 10.61
CA LEU A 288 -2.72 -23.08 11.23
C LEU A 288 -2.86 -23.17 12.76
N THR A 289 -1.74 -22.99 13.45
CA THR A 289 -1.76 -22.80 14.90
C THR A 289 -2.58 -21.54 15.24
N PRO A 290 -3.48 -21.58 16.24
CA PRO A 290 -4.23 -20.39 16.64
C PRO A 290 -3.32 -19.18 16.88
N ALA A 291 -3.74 -18.01 16.42
CA ALA A 291 -2.94 -16.80 16.57
C ALA A 291 -3.00 -16.36 18.04
N ARG A 292 -1.84 -16.10 18.63
CA ARG A 292 -1.79 -15.45 19.94
C ARG A 292 -2.00 -13.95 19.75
N THR A 293 -3.21 -13.47 19.97
CA THR A 293 -3.56 -12.05 20.04
C THR A 293 -3.14 -11.51 21.41
N GLY A 294 -1.82 -11.59 21.72
CA GLY A 294 -1.34 -11.23 23.07
C GLY A 294 -1.41 -9.73 23.31
N GLY A 295 -2.13 -9.31 24.34
CA GLY A 295 -2.17 -7.92 24.80
C GLY A 295 -3.59 -7.33 24.85
N SER A 296 -3.73 -6.20 25.56
CA SER A 296 -4.95 -5.40 25.48
C SER A 296 -5.03 -4.66 24.14
N ILE A 297 -6.24 -4.32 23.69
CA ILE A 297 -6.44 -3.50 22.48
C ILE A 297 -5.61 -2.20 22.56
N ALA A 298 -5.47 -1.61 23.77
CA ALA A 298 -4.67 -0.43 23.96
C ALA A 298 -3.17 -0.67 23.67
N ALA A 299 -2.61 -1.79 24.12
CA ALA A 299 -1.21 -2.14 23.84
C ALA A 299 -0.97 -2.41 22.36
N LEU A 300 -1.94 -3.07 21.67
CA LEU A 300 -1.87 -3.32 20.23
C LEU A 300 -2.01 -2.02 19.43
N LEU A 301 -2.81 -1.06 19.89
CA LEU A 301 -2.94 0.26 19.27
C LEU A 301 -1.65 1.07 19.44
N ASP A 302 -1.00 1.00 20.59
CA ASP A 302 0.29 1.66 20.78
C ASP A 302 1.35 1.02 19.86
N GLU A 303 1.41 -0.32 19.78
CA GLU A 303 2.28 -1.03 18.84
C GLU A 303 1.99 -0.63 17.38
N ALA A 304 0.72 -0.57 16.98
CA ALA A 304 0.33 -0.10 15.64
C ALA A 304 0.76 1.35 15.40
N SER A 305 0.57 2.23 16.38
CA SER A 305 0.96 3.64 16.28
C SER A 305 2.48 3.84 16.10
N ASP A 306 3.27 2.92 16.68
CA ASP A 306 4.73 2.95 16.60
C ASP A 306 5.27 2.26 15.33
N ASN A 307 4.55 1.29 14.78
CA ASN A 307 5.02 0.50 13.62
C ASN A 307 4.45 0.99 12.28
N ARG A 308 3.28 1.63 12.26
CA ARG A 308 2.61 2.03 11.01
C ARG A 308 3.31 3.24 10.38
N PRO A 309 3.82 3.11 9.14
CA PRO A 309 4.56 4.19 8.48
C PRO A 309 3.70 5.43 8.23
N GLU A 310 2.40 5.30 8.07
CA GLU A 310 1.47 6.43 7.86
C GLU A 310 1.44 7.39 9.05
N MET A 311 1.52 6.86 10.28
CA MET A 311 1.57 7.67 11.49
C MET A 311 2.82 8.54 11.53
N HIS A 312 3.96 7.97 11.15
CA HIS A 312 5.24 8.66 11.06
C HIS A 312 5.31 9.63 9.88
N ALA A 313 4.66 9.31 8.75
CA ALA A 313 4.58 10.19 7.59
C ALA A 313 3.84 11.49 7.93
N LEU A 314 2.70 11.39 8.61
CA LEU A 314 1.95 12.57 9.07
C LEU A 314 2.74 13.39 10.09
N ALA A 315 3.46 12.74 11.03
CA ALA A 315 4.33 13.43 11.96
C ALA A 315 5.46 14.20 11.27
N ALA A 316 6.12 13.57 10.27
CA ALA A 316 7.16 14.22 9.48
C ALA A 316 6.60 15.37 8.63
N SER A 317 5.40 15.23 8.08
CA SER A 317 4.72 16.30 7.32
C SER A 317 4.36 17.50 8.20
N ALA A 318 3.85 17.27 9.41
CA ALA A 318 3.56 18.34 10.36
C ALA A 318 4.84 19.10 10.77
N GLU A 319 5.93 18.36 10.97
CA GLU A 319 7.22 18.98 11.32
C GLU A 319 7.79 19.77 10.12
N ALA A 320 7.66 19.29 8.89
CA ALA A 320 8.03 20.04 7.69
C ALA A 320 7.29 21.38 7.61
N GLN A 321 5.99 21.38 7.89
CA GLN A 321 5.17 22.61 7.92
C GLN A 321 5.58 23.58 9.02
N ARG A 322 6.00 23.08 10.20
CA ARG A 322 6.56 23.94 11.28
C ARG A 322 7.87 24.58 10.85
N GLN A 323 8.74 23.86 10.14
CA GLN A 323 9.97 24.43 9.59
C GLN A 323 9.65 25.48 8.51
N GLN A 324 8.66 25.24 7.65
CA GLN A 324 8.18 26.24 6.69
C GLN A 324 7.60 27.48 7.38
N ALA A 325 6.91 27.31 8.52
CA ALA A 325 6.44 28.45 9.33
C ALA A 325 7.60 29.29 9.86
N ALA A 326 8.65 28.63 10.34
CA ALA A 326 9.86 29.32 10.84
C ALA A 326 10.60 30.03 9.70
N SER A 327 10.72 29.40 8.53
CA SER A 327 11.29 30.00 7.32
C SER A 327 10.52 31.26 6.89
N ALA A 328 9.18 31.16 6.82
CA ALA A 328 8.33 32.28 6.45
C ALA A 328 8.50 33.50 7.40
N ARG A 329 8.62 33.24 8.70
CA ARG A 329 8.92 34.31 9.68
C ARG A 329 10.31 34.89 9.50
N GLY A 330 11.29 34.04 9.13
CA GLY A 330 12.66 34.45 8.84
C GLY A 330 12.75 35.44 7.66
N ALA A 331 11.88 35.31 6.67
CA ALA A 331 11.78 36.24 5.54
C ALA A 331 11.40 37.67 5.92
N GLY A 332 10.69 37.84 7.03
CA GLY A 332 10.33 39.16 7.58
C GLY A 332 11.42 39.83 8.43
N MET A 333 12.52 39.15 8.71
CA MET A 333 13.63 39.72 9.49
C MET A 333 14.50 40.64 8.62
N PRO A 334 15.24 41.63 9.24
CA PRO A 334 16.20 42.46 8.52
C PRO A 334 17.19 41.58 7.73
N GLN A 335 17.33 41.85 6.43
CA GLN A 335 18.19 41.08 5.53
C GLN A 335 19.56 41.75 5.42
N LEU A 336 20.62 40.99 5.74
CA LEU A 336 22.00 41.38 5.58
C LEU A 336 22.63 40.54 4.47
N ALA A 337 23.20 41.19 3.48
CA ALA A 337 23.89 40.55 2.36
C ALA A 337 25.28 41.15 2.12
N LEU A 338 26.22 40.27 1.76
CA LEU A 338 27.50 40.68 1.19
C LEU A 338 27.36 40.72 -0.34
N ILE A 339 27.80 41.82 -0.95
CA ILE A 339 27.71 42.03 -2.39
C ILE A 339 29.08 42.31 -2.95
N ALA A 340 29.48 41.59 -3.99
CA ALA A 340 30.59 41.89 -4.84
C ALA A 340 30.07 42.09 -6.27
N SER A 341 30.47 43.15 -6.93
CA SER A 341 30.05 43.38 -8.31
C SER A 341 31.19 43.87 -9.18
N THR A 342 31.18 43.51 -10.44
CA THR A 342 32.01 44.12 -11.49
C THR A 342 31.10 44.58 -12.62
N SER A 343 31.35 45.77 -13.12
CA SER A 343 30.65 46.38 -14.25
C SER A 343 31.61 46.76 -15.35
N TYR A 344 31.27 46.41 -16.58
CA TYR A 344 31.95 46.83 -17.80
C TYR A 344 30.96 47.63 -18.60
N SER A 345 31.12 48.98 -18.57
CA SER A 345 30.10 49.92 -19.08
C SER A 345 30.66 50.99 -19.97
N ASN A 346 29.85 51.39 -20.95
CA ASN A 346 30.08 52.53 -21.85
C ASN A 346 28.75 53.34 -21.97
N PRO A 347 28.68 54.61 -21.56
CA PRO A 347 29.67 55.31 -20.75
C PRO A 347 29.71 54.79 -19.31
N SER A 348 30.85 54.90 -18.64
CA SER A 348 30.95 54.57 -17.24
C SER A 348 30.41 55.69 -16.36
N SER A 349 29.52 55.39 -15.44
CA SER A 349 28.98 56.34 -14.47
C SER A 349 30.01 56.86 -13.46
N ARG A 350 31.18 56.22 -13.37
CA ARG A 350 32.28 56.62 -12.47
C ARG A 350 33.28 57.57 -13.11
N VAL A 351 33.18 57.82 -14.43
CA VAL A 351 34.03 58.72 -15.18
C VAL A 351 33.26 60.02 -15.44
N PHE A 352 33.86 61.13 -15.04
CA PHE A 352 33.29 62.46 -15.31
C PHE A 352 34.34 63.43 -15.87
N PRO A 353 34.08 64.11 -16.96
CA PRO A 353 32.94 64.00 -17.87
C PRO A 353 32.85 62.59 -18.51
N GLN A 354 31.60 62.18 -18.82
CA GLN A 354 31.38 60.89 -19.46
C GLN A 354 32.14 60.76 -20.80
N THR A 355 32.80 59.65 -21.01
CA THR A 355 33.52 59.37 -22.27
C THR A 355 32.86 58.17 -22.97
N ASP A 356 32.83 58.19 -24.30
CA ASP A 356 32.37 57.05 -25.12
C ASP A 356 33.48 55.99 -25.17
N ALA A 357 33.72 55.36 -24.03
CA ALA A 357 34.70 54.30 -23.87
C ALA A 357 34.26 53.28 -22.82
N PHE A 358 34.53 52.03 -23.06
CA PHE A 358 34.27 50.96 -22.08
C PHE A 358 35.23 51.07 -20.91
N THR A 359 34.67 51.04 -19.71
CA THR A 359 35.44 51.09 -18.45
C THR A 359 35.00 49.94 -17.53
N SER A 360 35.99 49.23 -17.01
CA SER A 360 35.78 48.19 -16.00
C SER A 360 35.83 48.81 -14.59
N THR A 361 34.86 48.51 -13.77
CA THR A 361 34.80 48.94 -12.37
C THR A 361 34.36 47.77 -11.47
N TRP A 362 34.74 47.79 -10.21
CA TRP A 362 34.31 46.82 -9.22
C TRP A 362 33.83 47.52 -7.93
N ALA A 363 33.00 46.80 -7.19
CA ALA A 363 32.51 47.24 -5.87
C ALA A 363 32.37 46.04 -4.94
N LEU A 364 32.75 46.23 -3.68
CA LEU A 364 32.46 45.35 -2.55
C LEU A 364 31.64 46.14 -1.57
N GLY A 365 30.62 45.51 -0.99
CA GLY A 365 29.74 46.17 -0.05
C GLY A 365 28.95 45.21 0.85
N VAL A 366 28.38 45.77 1.87
CA VAL A 366 27.40 45.14 2.76
C VAL A 366 26.10 45.87 2.56
N GLN A 367 25.05 45.15 2.26
CA GLN A 367 23.71 45.69 2.15
C GLN A 367 22.85 45.22 3.32
N ALA A 368 22.19 46.15 4.00
CA ALA A 368 21.13 45.84 4.93
C ALA A 368 19.81 46.39 4.38
N SER A 369 18.78 45.55 4.37
CA SER A 369 17.44 45.96 3.94
C SER A 369 16.38 45.43 4.90
N ILE A 370 15.32 46.23 5.08
CA ILE A 370 14.14 45.88 5.85
C ILE A 370 12.91 46.42 5.14
N SER A 371 11.88 45.59 5.03
CA SER A 371 10.60 45.95 4.42
C SER A 371 9.49 45.71 5.44
N PRO A 372 8.72 46.72 5.86
CA PRO A 372 7.57 46.51 6.75
C PRO A 372 6.52 45.57 6.18
N ASN A 373 6.33 45.55 4.86
CA ASN A 373 5.40 44.62 4.20
C ASN A 373 5.88 43.18 4.33
N ASP A 374 7.22 42.93 4.23
CA ASP A 374 7.78 41.59 4.34
C ASP A 374 7.67 41.07 5.80
N ILE A 375 7.74 41.94 6.79
CA ILE A 375 7.48 41.60 8.21
C ILE A 375 6.04 41.11 8.36
N ALA A 376 5.06 41.90 7.91
CA ALA A 376 3.65 41.53 8.02
C ALA A 376 3.34 40.23 7.25
N THR A 377 3.84 40.12 6.02
CA THR A 377 3.66 38.94 5.17
C THR A 377 4.32 37.69 5.77
N GLY A 378 5.53 37.81 6.31
CA GLY A 378 6.24 36.74 6.98
C GLY A 378 5.51 36.20 8.20
N ILE A 379 4.96 37.08 9.05
CA ILE A 379 4.15 36.70 10.21
C ILE A 379 2.87 35.97 9.76
N LEU A 380 2.16 36.50 8.76
CA LEU A 380 0.91 35.91 8.28
C LEU A 380 1.14 34.57 7.59
N ASN A 381 2.15 34.46 6.72
CA ASN A 381 2.52 33.20 6.08
C ASN A 381 3.00 32.16 7.11
N GLY A 382 3.77 32.58 8.11
CA GLY A 382 4.13 31.72 9.23
C GLY A 382 2.89 31.15 9.95
N LYS A 383 1.90 32.01 10.23
CA LYS A 383 0.63 31.59 10.84
C LYS A 383 -0.16 30.64 9.94
N VAL A 384 -0.14 30.81 8.62
CA VAL A 384 -0.77 29.87 7.68
C VAL A 384 -0.13 28.50 7.80
N GLN A 385 1.19 28.41 7.80
CA GLN A 385 1.90 27.11 7.92
C GLN A 385 1.68 26.46 9.28
N ASP A 386 1.63 27.23 10.39
CA ASP A 386 1.27 26.68 11.69
C ASP A 386 -0.13 26.06 11.71
N ARG A 387 -1.11 26.71 11.05
CA ARG A 387 -2.47 26.16 10.94
C ARG A 387 -2.52 24.90 10.08
N LYS A 388 -1.70 24.81 9.02
CA LYS A 388 -1.53 23.58 8.25
C LYS A 388 -0.91 22.47 9.10
N ALA A 389 0.13 22.77 9.88
CA ALA A 389 0.72 21.81 10.81
C ALA A 389 -0.29 21.30 11.84
N ALA A 390 -1.11 22.18 12.41
CA ALA A 390 -2.18 21.81 13.33
C ALA A 390 -3.25 20.95 12.66
N SER A 391 -3.58 21.21 11.38
CA SER A 391 -4.48 20.36 10.58
C SER A 391 -3.91 18.97 10.37
N THR A 392 -2.63 18.85 10.00
CA THR A 392 -1.95 17.56 9.84
C THR A 392 -1.88 16.76 11.14
N GLU A 393 -1.66 17.44 12.28
CA GLU A 393 -1.73 16.79 13.59
C GLU A 393 -3.14 16.31 13.95
N ALA A 394 -4.19 17.02 13.53
CA ALA A 394 -5.56 16.57 13.68
C ALA A 394 -5.82 15.32 12.81
N GLN A 395 -5.32 15.31 11.57
CA GLN A 395 -5.39 14.13 10.69
C GLN A 395 -4.65 12.92 11.31
N ARG A 396 -3.49 13.14 11.95
CA ARG A 396 -2.76 12.08 12.66
C ARG A 396 -3.57 11.49 13.82
N ARG A 397 -4.29 12.34 14.58
CA ARG A 397 -5.20 11.85 15.64
C ARG A 397 -6.37 11.07 15.05
N ALA A 398 -7.00 11.58 13.99
CA ALA A 398 -8.09 10.87 13.30
C ALA A 398 -7.62 9.52 12.73
N LEU A 399 -6.40 9.43 12.21
CA LEU A 399 -5.80 8.16 11.78
C LEU A 399 -5.63 7.21 12.97
N ARG A 400 -5.16 7.69 14.13
CA ARG A 400 -5.04 6.85 15.33
C ARG A 400 -6.40 6.29 15.78
N ASP A 401 -7.45 7.10 15.70
CA ASP A 401 -8.81 6.66 16.03
C ASP A 401 -9.30 5.59 15.04
N SER A 402 -9.02 5.75 13.74
CA SER A 402 -9.34 4.72 12.74
C SER A 402 -8.53 3.44 12.93
N LEU A 403 -7.26 3.54 13.29
CA LEU A 403 -6.42 2.38 13.63
C LEU A 403 -6.96 1.63 14.87
N ALA A 404 -7.53 2.34 15.85
CA ALA A 404 -8.14 1.69 17.00
C ALA A 404 -9.32 0.79 16.60
N VAL A 405 -10.13 1.25 15.64
CA VAL A 405 -11.23 0.44 15.09
C VAL A 405 -10.69 -0.72 14.24
N GLU A 406 -9.70 -0.46 13.38
CA GLU A 406 -9.07 -1.47 12.53
C GLU A 406 -8.43 -2.60 13.36
N VAL A 407 -7.68 -2.26 14.40
CA VAL A 407 -7.05 -3.23 15.31
C VAL A 407 -8.10 -4.03 16.07
N ALA A 408 -9.13 -3.36 16.62
CA ALA A 408 -10.21 -4.04 17.33
C ALA A 408 -10.94 -5.03 16.40
N GLN A 409 -11.27 -4.61 15.19
CA GLN A 409 -11.90 -5.48 14.18
C GLN A 409 -10.99 -6.66 13.83
N ALA A 410 -9.70 -6.44 13.60
CA ALA A 410 -8.75 -7.48 13.24
C ALA A 410 -8.57 -8.53 14.36
N VAL A 411 -8.60 -8.11 15.62
CA VAL A 411 -8.60 -9.03 16.78
C VAL A 411 -9.86 -9.89 16.79
N GLN A 412 -11.03 -9.27 16.62
CA GLN A 412 -12.31 -10.01 16.59
C GLN A 412 -12.37 -10.98 15.39
N ASP A 413 -11.88 -10.56 14.22
CA ASP A 413 -11.85 -11.40 13.02
C ASP A 413 -10.97 -12.65 13.23
N ILE A 414 -9.83 -12.54 13.91
CA ILE A 414 -8.98 -13.68 14.25
C ILE A 414 -9.68 -14.62 15.24
N GLU A 415 -10.25 -14.09 16.33
CA GLU A 415 -10.93 -14.89 17.34
C GLU A 415 -12.11 -15.64 16.74
N ASN A 416 -12.90 -14.96 15.90
CA ASN A 416 -14.01 -15.57 15.17
C ASN A 416 -13.53 -16.65 14.18
N ALA A 417 -12.46 -16.38 13.43
CA ALA A 417 -11.92 -17.33 12.46
C ALA A 417 -11.34 -18.58 13.14
N ASP A 418 -10.63 -18.43 14.26
CA ASP A 418 -10.07 -19.57 15.01
C ASP A 418 -11.20 -20.42 15.65
N ALA A 419 -12.25 -19.79 16.20
CA ALA A 419 -13.42 -20.48 16.71
C ALA A 419 -14.22 -21.19 15.60
N ALA A 420 -14.33 -20.57 14.42
CA ALA A 420 -15.03 -21.15 13.27
C ALA A 420 -14.37 -22.44 12.77
N ILE A 421 -13.05 -22.58 12.83
CA ILE A 421 -12.33 -23.78 12.40
C ILE A 421 -12.84 -25.04 13.09
N GLU A 422 -12.92 -25.03 14.42
CA GLU A 422 -13.38 -26.19 15.19
C GLU A 422 -14.88 -26.45 15.00
N SER A 423 -15.68 -25.37 15.03
CA SER A 423 -17.12 -25.46 14.89
C SER A 423 -17.53 -26.00 13.52
N THR A 424 -16.96 -25.47 12.43
CA THR A 424 -17.28 -25.90 11.07
C THR A 424 -16.74 -27.31 10.77
N ALA A 425 -15.60 -27.71 11.34
CA ALA A 425 -15.09 -29.08 11.21
C ALA A 425 -16.04 -30.10 11.85
N ARG A 426 -16.55 -29.81 13.07
CA ARG A 426 -17.56 -30.65 13.73
C ARG A 426 -18.88 -30.68 12.95
N GLY A 427 -19.31 -29.51 12.44
CA GLY A 427 -20.53 -29.41 11.62
C GLY A 427 -20.42 -30.22 10.33
N LEU A 428 -19.27 -30.15 9.63
CA LEU A 428 -19.02 -30.95 8.42
C LEU A 428 -19.03 -32.45 8.71
N ALA A 429 -18.38 -32.92 9.78
CA ALA A 429 -18.38 -34.32 10.17
C ALA A 429 -19.78 -34.82 10.48
N ALA A 430 -20.58 -34.04 11.20
CA ALA A 430 -21.97 -34.37 11.50
C ALA A 430 -22.86 -34.41 10.24
N ALA A 431 -22.70 -33.46 9.33
CA ALA A 431 -23.43 -33.41 8.07
C ALA A 431 -23.05 -34.58 7.14
N GLN A 432 -21.76 -34.96 7.08
CA GLN A 432 -21.31 -36.14 6.34
C GLN A 432 -21.95 -37.43 6.84
N GLU A 433 -21.96 -37.63 8.18
CA GLU A 433 -22.55 -38.82 8.74
C GLU A 433 -24.09 -38.79 8.61
N GLY A 434 -24.72 -37.63 8.81
CA GLY A 434 -26.14 -37.41 8.58
C GLY A 434 -26.56 -37.78 7.16
N TYR A 435 -25.85 -37.31 6.14
CA TYR A 435 -26.08 -37.69 4.76
C TYR A 435 -25.91 -39.20 4.52
N ARG A 436 -24.79 -39.78 5.04
CA ARG A 436 -24.53 -41.23 4.89
C ARG A 436 -25.68 -42.07 5.47
N VAL A 437 -26.13 -41.77 6.69
CA VAL A 437 -27.21 -42.49 7.35
C VAL A 437 -28.55 -42.28 6.60
N ARG A 438 -28.86 -41.04 6.19
CA ARG A 438 -30.10 -40.72 5.51
C ARG A 438 -30.17 -41.42 4.12
N ARG A 439 -29.05 -41.48 3.38
CA ARG A 439 -28.97 -42.20 2.12
C ARG A 439 -29.23 -43.71 2.29
N LEU A 440 -28.64 -44.34 3.32
CA LEU A 440 -28.87 -45.74 3.64
C LEU A 440 -30.37 -46.01 4.00
N LEU A 441 -30.97 -45.13 4.79
CA LEU A 441 -32.40 -45.24 5.12
C LEU A 441 -33.28 -45.04 3.89
N PHE A 442 -32.96 -44.15 2.99
CA PHE A 442 -33.68 -43.97 1.73
C PHE A 442 -33.60 -45.21 0.85
N LEU A 443 -32.43 -45.79 0.67
CA LEU A 443 -32.23 -47.02 -0.10
C LEU A 443 -33.00 -48.21 0.53
N ALA A 444 -33.12 -48.23 1.85
CA ALA A 444 -33.93 -49.21 2.60
C ALA A 444 -35.45 -48.92 2.57
N GLY A 445 -35.90 -47.83 1.93
CA GLY A 445 -37.32 -47.40 1.92
C GLY A 445 -37.83 -46.85 3.23
N ARG A 446 -36.97 -46.42 4.14
CA ARG A 446 -37.26 -45.92 5.50
C ARG A 446 -37.09 -44.41 5.67
N ALA A 447 -36.65 -43.71 4.65
CA ALA A 447 -36.58 -42.24 4.55
C ALA A 447 -37.19 -41.79 3.24
N THR A 448 -37.68 -40.57 3.21
CA THR A 448 -38.23 -39.93 2.01
C THR A 448 -37.13 -39.28 1.16
N SER A 449 -37.42 -39.05 -0.12
CA SER A 449 -36.55 -38.32 -1.03
C SER A 449 -36.31 -36.87 -0.54
N VAL A 450 -37.30 -36.24 0.12
CA VAL A 450 -37.19 -34.90 0.70
C VAL A 450 -36.13 -34.86 1.82
N GLU A 451 -36.20 -35.82 2.73
CA GLU A 451 -35.24 -35.92 3.84
C GLU A 451 -33.82 -36.16 3.36
N LEU A 452 -33.62 -36.88 2.24
CA LEU A 452 -32.32 -37.07 1.64
C LEU A 452 -31.81 -35.74 1.00
N THR A 453 -32.69 -35.03 0.27
CA THR A 453 -32.42 -33.70 -0.29
C THR A 453 -32.00 -32.70 0.76
N ASP A 454 -32.69 -32.65 1.91
CA ASP A 454 -32.36 -31.76 3.03
C ASP A 454 -30.95 -32.06 3.57
N SER A 455 -30.61 -33.36 3.70
CA SER A 455 -29.25 -33.75 4.16
C SER A 455 -28.17 -33.46 3.15
N GLU A 456 -28.44 -33.51 1.83
CA GLU A 456 -27.51 -33.09 0.77
C GLU A 456 -27.25 -31.57 0.81
N THR A 457 -28.33 -30.79 1.02
CA THR A 457 -28.23 -29.33 1.17
C THR A 457 -27.39 -28.95 2.38
N GLU A 458 -27.63 -29.63 3.52
CA GLU A 458 -26.88 -29.41 4.77
C GLU A 458 -25.41 -29.79 4.61
N LEU A 459 -25.11 -30.93 3.94
CA LEU A 459 -23.74 -31.34 3.65
C LEU A 459 -23.00 -30.32 2.77
N THR A 460 -23.65 -29.82 1.71
CA THR A 460 -23.10 -28.80 0.83
C THR A 460 -22.80 -27.51 1.59
N ARG A 461 -23.76 -27.06 2.42
CA ARG A 461 -23.60 -25.87 3.27
C ARG A 461 -22.43 -26.03 4.26
N ALA A 462 -22.37 -27.18 4.95
CA ALA A 462 -21.32 -27.48 5.91
C ALA A 462 -19.94 -27.53 5.22
N GLY A 463 -19.86 -28.10 4.01
CA GLY A 463 -18.65 -28.11 3.17
C GLY A 463 -18.18 -26.71 2.79
N GLN A 464 -19.09 -25.84 2.35
CA GLN A 464 -18.79 -24.44 2.06
C GLN A 464 -18.29 -23.69 3.31
N SER A 465 -19.00 -23.84 4.42
CA SER A 465 -18.63 -23.19 5.69
C SER A 465 -17.24 -23.63 6.18
N ALA A 466 -16.89 -24.90 6.06
CA ALA A 466 -15.58 -25.42 6.43
C ALA A 466 -14.47 -24.91 5.50
N ALA A 467 -14.72 -24.82 4.19
CA ALA A 467 -13.79 -24.24 3.23
C ALA A 467 -13.55 -22.75 3.51
N ASP A 468 -14.63 -21.98 3.71
CA ASP A 468 -14.57 -20.57 4.01
C ASP A 468 -13.80 -20.29 5.31
N ALA A 469 -14.07 -21.04 6.40
CA ALA A 469 -13.36 -20.89 7.66
C ALA A 469 -11.84 -21.07 7.53
N ARG A 470 -11.37 -22.00 6.68
CA ARG A 470 -9.93 -22.21 6.40
C ARG A 470 -9.30 -21.01 5.72
N VAL A 471 -10.01 -20.42 4.78
CA VAL A 471 -9.54 -19.20 4.08
C VAL A 471 -9.62 -17.99 5.00
N ASP A 472 -10.72 -17.84 5.76
CA ASP A 472 -10.92 -16.73 6.68
C ASP A 472 -9.84 -16.68 7.76
N GLN A 473 -9.35 -17.81 8.25
CA GLN A 473 -8.24 -17.88 9.19
C GLN A 473 -6.95 -17.26 8.62
N ARG A 474 -6.68 -17.42 7.33
CA ARG A 474 -5.51 -16.81 6.66
C ARG A 474 -5.71 -15.34 6.38
N VAL A 475 -6.89 -14.98 5.91
CA VAL A 475 -7.29 -13.60 5.63
C VAL A 475 -7.24 -12.75 6.90
N SER A 476 -7.85 -13.21 7.99
CA SER A 476 -7.86 -12.50 9.26
C SER A 476 -6.44 -12.33 9.82
N ARG A 477 -5.58 -13.35 9.66
CA ARG A 477 -4.18 -13.27 10.08
C ARG A 477 -3.39 -12.23 9.28
N ALA A 478 -3.57 -12.20 7.96
CA ALA A 478 -2.93 -11.19 7.11
C ALA A 478 -3.40 -9.77 7.46
N ARG A 479 -4.69 -9.58 7.68
CA ARG A 479 -5.26 -8.29 8.12
C ARG A 479 -4.75 -7.87 9.49
N TYR A 480 -4.67 -8.79 10.45
CA TYR A 480 -4.16 -8.50 11.78
C TYR A 480 -2.68 -8.07 11.75
N GLN A 481 -1.85 -8.77 11.00
CA GLN A 481 -0.44 -8.40 10.84
C GLN A 481 -0.30 -6.98 10.27
N HIS A 482 -1.13 -6.63 9.28
CA HIS A 482 -1.17 -5.29 8.71
C HIS A 482 -1.70 -4.25 9.70
N ALA A 483 -2.83 -4.51 10.37
CA ALA A 483 -3.44 -3.59 11.31
C ALA A 483 -2.49 -3.20 12.46
N VAL A 484 -1.72 -4.16 12.99
CA VAL A 484 -0.74 -3.94 14.07
C VAL A 484 0.62 -3.46 13.53
N GLY A 485 0.83 -3.46 12.20
CA GLY A 485 2.10 -3.05 11.58
C GLY A 485 3.23 -4.08 11.73
N ARG A 486 2.90 -5.37 11.90
CA ARG A 486 3.88 -6.48 11.98
C ARG A 486 4.29 -7.03 10.61
N ASP A 487 3.70 -6.53 9.53
CA ASP A 487 4.06 -6.82 8.15
C ASP A 487 5.21 -5.93 7.64
N ALA A 488 5.56 -4.87 8.39
CA ALA A 488 6.73 -4.06 8.10
C ALA A 488 8.03 -4.83 8.44
N PRO A 489 9.06 -4.81 7.57
CA PRO A 489 10.35 -5.40 7.89
C PRO A 489 10.93 -4.72 9.14
N THR A 490 11.38 -5.52 10.10
CA THR A 490 12.01 -5.01 11.34
C THR A 490 13.20 -4.10 11.00
N GLY A 491 13.16 -2.83 11.42
CA GLY A 491 14.22 -1.84 11.15
C GLY A 491 14.04 -1.02 9.86
N SER A 492 12.90 -1.10 9.18
CA SER A 492 12.66 -0.38 7.92
C SER A 492 12.12 1.05 8.06
N LEU A 493 11.86 1.54 9.27
CA LEU A 493 11.49 2.94 9.48
C LEU A 493 12.76 3.81 9.39
N PRO A 494 12.92 4.67 8.36
CA PRO A 494 14.09 5.52 8.15
C PRO A 494 14.14 6.70 9.12
#